data_531045e4d9232959b7ecd0b7e2b36437
#
_entry.id   531045e4d9232959b7ecd0b7e2b36437
#
_cell.length_a   1.000
_cell.length_b   1.000
_cell.length_c   1.000
_cell.angle_alpha   90.00
_cell.angle_beta   90.00
_cell.angle_gamma   90.00
#
_symmetry.space_group_name_H-M   'P 1'
#
loop_
_entity.id
_entity.type
_entity.pdbx_description
1 polymer ?
#
loop_
_entity_poly.entity_id
_entity_poly.type
_entity_poly.pdbx_seq_one_letter_code
_entity_poly.pdbx_strand_id
1 'polypeptide(L)'
;EYKVPIVIEDSNNLIVFPTTSPSADDCVWISLKRVKKIEKIENNYTKVIFDNNKELIVDCSYRTFENQLSRASRLDLILRNHKNS
;
A
#
# COMPACT_ATOMS: atom_id res chain seq x y z
N GLU A 1 -4.57 -15.73 -6.76
CA GLU A 1 -3.72 -14.53 -6.73
C GLU A 1 -4.27 -13.48 -7.69
N TYR A 2 -4.41 -12.26 -7.25
CA TYR A 2 -4.96 -11.20 -8.07
C TYR A 2 -3.95 -10.08 -8.23
N LYS A 3 -4.06 -9.39 -9.37
CA LYS A 3 -3.26 -8.22 -9.62
C LYS A 3 -4.08 -7.00 -9.24
N VAL A 4 -3.58 -6.23 -8.32
CA VAL A 4 -4.30 -5.11 -7.77
C VAL A 4 -3.79 -3.83 -8.41
N PRO A 5 -4.68 -3.00 -8.96
CA PRO A 5 -4.24 -1.74 -9.57
C PRO A 5 -3.72 -0.78 -8.50
N ILE A 6 -2.72 -0.02 -8.90
CA ILE A 6 -2.20 1.06 -8.08
C ILE A 6 -2.68 2.34 -8.69
N VAL A 7 -3.36 3.14 -7.90
CA VAL A 7 -3.91 4.41 -8.37
C VAL A 7 -2.92 5.52 -8.06
N ILE A 8 -2.68 6.38 -9.03
CA ILE A 8 -1.77 7.51 -8.90
C ILE A 8 -2.59 8.77 -9.03
N GLU A 9 -2.44 9.65 -8.06
CA GLU A 9 -3.03 10.97 -8.16
C GLU A 9 -1.95 11.93 -8.63
N ASP A 10 -2.15 12.51 -9.80
CA ASP A 10 -1.13 13.30 -10.47
C ASP A 10 -0.74 14.56 -9.71
N SER A 11 -1.69 15.22 -9.10
CA SER A 11 -1.45 16.54 -8.52
C SER A 11 -0.42 16.50 -7.39
N ASN A 12 -0.37 15.38 -6.64
CA ASN A 12 0.51 15.27 -5.48
C ASN A 12 1.42 14.06 -5.55
N ASN A 13 1.45 13.36 -6.67
CA ASN A 13 2.18 12.10 -6.80
C ASN A 13 1.81 11.11 -5.70
N LEU A 14 0.54 11.10 -5.34
CA LEU A 14 0.05 10.17 -4.34
C LEU A 14 -0.14 8.80 -4.95
N ILE A 15 0.47 7.82 -4.31
CA ILE A 15 0.29 6.44 -4.72
C ILE A 15 -0.54 5.75 -3.65
N VAL A 16 -1.67 5.19 -4.05
CA VAL A 16 -2.53 4.44 -3.15
C VAL A 16 -2.72 3.04 -3.71
N PHE A 17 -2.87 2.09 -2.84
CA PHE A 17 -3.09 0.71 -3.24
C PHE A 17 -4.10 0.07 -2.32
N PRO A 18 -4.90 -0.88 -2.83
CA PRO A 18 -5.92 -1.53 -2.01
C PRO A 18 -5.33 -2.69 -1.21
N THR A 19 -5.97 -3.00 -0.10
CA THR A 19 -5.53 -4.09 0.77
C THR A 19 -6.08 -5.44 0.32
N THR A 20 -7.20 -5.42 -0.42
CA THR A 20 -7.83 -6.62 -0.94
C THR A 20 -8.28 -6.33 -2.36
N SER A 21 -9.04 -7.24 -2.96
CA SER A 21 -9.63 -6.98 -4.27
C SER A 21 -10.48 -5.70 -4.22
N PRO A 22 -10.32 -4.79 -5.19
CA PRO A 22 -11.09 -3.54 -5.19
C PRO A 22 -12.61 -3.74 -5.16
N SER A 23 -13.08 -4.90 -5.58
CA SER A 23 -14.51 -5.19 -5.58
C SER A 23 -15.01 -5.69 -4.22
N ALA A 24 -14.10 -5.95 -3.28
CA ALA A 24 -14.49 -6.41 -1.94
C ALA A 24 -15.03 -5.25 -1.11
N ASP A 25 -16.06 -5.53 -0.32
CA ASP A 25 -16.68 -4.51 0.50
C ASP A 25 -15.76 -3.96 1.58
N ASP A 26 -14.82 -4.79 2.03
CA ASP A 26 -13.90 -4.41 3.10
C ASP A 26 -12.56 -3.90 2.57
N CYS A 27 -12.51 -3.53 1.31
CA CYS A 27 -11.27 -3.01 0.74
C CYS A 27 -10.94 -1.64 1.30
N VAL A 28 -9.70 -1.50 1.74
CA VAL A 28 -9.19 -0.23 2.26
C VAL A 28 -8.04 0.21 1.35
N TRP A 29 -8.08 1.47 0.93
CA TRP A 29 -7.02 2.03 0.11
C TRP A 29 -6.00 2.72 1.01
N ILE A 30 -4.75 2.39 0.82
CA ILE A 30 -3.68 2.87 1.68
C ILE A 30 -2.72 3.74 0.87
N SER A 31 -2.40 4.91 1.42
CA SER A 31 -1.43 5.79 0.80
C SER A 31 -0.02 5.36 1.18
N LEU A 32 0.82 5.17 0.17
CA LEU A 32 2.20 4.73 0.38
C LEU A 32 2.95 5.65 1.34
N LYS A 33 2.77 6.96 1.19
CA LYS A 33 3.50 7.94 2.00
C LYS A 33 3.13 7.92 3.47
N ARG A 34 1.96 7.38 3.79
CA ARG A 34 1.47 7.37 5.17
C ARG A 34 1.92 6.14 5.93
N VAL A 35 2.44 5.13 5.24
CA VAL A 35 2.87 3.89 5.88
C VAL A 35 4.24 4.11 6.51
N LYS A 36 4.30 3.92 7.83
CA LYS A 36 5.55 4.01 8.57
C LYS A 36 6.23 2.65 8.64
N LYS A 37 5.44 1.62 8.92
CA LYS A 37 5.99 0.28 9.07
C LYS A 37 4.86 -0.75 9.01
N ILE A 38 5.19 -1.99 8.69
CA ILE A 38 4.22 -3.07 8.69
C ILE A 38 4.75 -4.21 9.55
N GLU A 39 3.83 -4.97 10.14
CA GLU A 39 4.17 -6.10 11.01
C GLU A 39 3.30 -7.29 10.67
N LYS A 40 3.91 -8.45 10.67
CA LYS A 40 3.19 -9.70 10.48
C LYS A 40 2.47 -10.08 11.76
N ILE A 41 1.20 -10.45 11.65
CA ILE A 41 0.46 -10.98 12.77
C ILE A 41 -0.20 -12.30 12.36
N GLU A 42 -0.77 -13.00 13.32
CA GLU A 42 -1.32 -14.32 13.11
C GLU A 42 -2.49 -14.30 12.13
N ASN A 43 -2.79 -15.48 11.57
CA ASN A 43 -3.95 -15.73 10.71
C ASN A 43 -3.93 -14.96 9.41
N ASN A 44 -2.74 -14.71 8.89
CA ASN A 44 -2.58 -14.02 7.60
C ASN A 44 -3.09 -12.59 7.63
N TYR A 45 -3.00 -11.94 8.78
CA TYR A 45 -3.28 -10.52 8.89
C TYR A 45 -1.99 -9.72 8.95
N THR A 46 -2.06 -8.47 8.61
CA THR A 46 -0.92 -7.55 8.68
C THR A 46 -1.34 -6.33 9.45
N LYS A 47 -0.46 -5.88 10.34
CA LYS A 47 -0.65 -4.62 11.04
C LYS A 47 0.11 -3.54 10.29
N VAL A 48 -0.60 -2.48 9.91
CA VAL A 48 -0.01 -1.32 9.24
C VAL A 48 0.06 -0.19 10.25
N ILE A 49 1.26 0.35 10.42
CA ILE A 49 1.47 1.48 11.33
C ILE A 49 1.73 2.71 10.47
N PHE A 50 0.93 3.73 10.67
CA PHE A 50 1.00 4.95 9.88
C PHE A 50 1.89 5.99 10.54
N ASP A 51 2.22 7.02 9.80
CA ASP A 51 3.13 8.08 10.25
C ASP A 51 2.61 8.86 11.46
N ASN A 52 1.30 8.81 11.70
CA ASN A 52 0.70 9.44 12.88
C ASN A 52 0.57 8.46 14.05
N ASN A 53 1.24 7.30 13.97
CA ASN A 53 1.24 6.24 14.97
C ASN A 53 -0.09 5.52 15.12
N LYS A 54 -1.02 5.74 14.21
CA LYS A 54 -2.24 4.94 14.17
C LYS A 54 -1.96 3.60 13.54
N GLU A 55 -2.72 2.60 13.95
CA GLU A 55 -2.54 1.22 13.49
C GLU A 55 -3.80 0.72 12.84
N LEU A 56 -3.64 -0.09 11.82
CA LEU A 56 -4.75 -0.72 11.11
C LEU A 56 -4.40 -2.18 10.87
N ILE A 57 -5.34 -3.07 11.19
CA ILE A 57 -5.19 -4.48 10.89
C ILE A 57 -5.92 -4.75 9.57
N VAL A 58 -5.19 -5.28 8.60
CA VAL A 58 -5.76 -5.55 7.29
C VAL A 58 -5.80 -7.06 7.05
N ASP A 59 -6.83 -7.52 6.37
CA ASP A 59 -7.03 -8.92 6.05
C ASP A 59 -6.24 -9.26 4.79
N CYS A 60 -4.94 -9.28 4.95
CA CYS A 60 -4.02 -9.48 3.85
C CYS A 60 -2.74 -10.05 4.45
N SER A 61 -2.21 -11.12 3.86
CA SER A 61 -0.99 -11.71 4.39
C SER A 61 0.17 -10.73 4.30
N TYR A 62 1.11 -10.86 5.20
CA TYR A 62 2.28 -9.99 5.23
C TYR A 62 3.01 -10.00 3.89
N ARG A 63 3.17 -11.19 3.32
CA ARG A 63 3.87 -11.33 2.04
C ARG A 63 3.17 -10.58 0.91
N THR A 64 1.85 -10.74 0.83
CA THR A 64 1.07 -10.06 -0.20
C THR A 64 1.14 -8.55 -0.01
N PHE A 65 0.99 -8.08 1.23
CA PHE A 65 1.07 -6.66 1.52
C PHE A 65 2.45 -6.12 1.20
N GLU A 66 3.49 -6.85 1.58
CA GLU A 66 4.87 -6.43 1.29
C GLU A 66 5.11 -6.32 -0.21
N ASN A 67 4.58 -7.25 -0.99
CA ASN A 67 4.71 -7.19 -2.44
C ASN A 67 4.04 -5.94 -3.00
N GLN A 68 2.85 -5.61 -2.50
CA GLN A 68 2.15 -4.41 -2.93
C GLN A 68 2.94 -3.15 -2.55
N LEU A 69 3.46 -3.13 -1.35
CA LEU A 69 4.25 -2.01 -0.86
C LEU A 69 5.51 -1.82 -1.71
N SER A 70 6.18 -2.92 -2.06
CA SER A 70 7.37 -2.86 -2.90
C SER A 70 7.07 -2.34 -4.29
N ARG A 71 5.95 -2.79 -4.86
CA ARG A 71 5.53 -2.32 -6.19
C ARG A 71 5.21 -0.84 -6.17
N ALA A 72 4.50 -0.40 -5.13
CA ALA A 72 4.17 1.01 -4.97
C ALA A 72 5.43 1.86 -4.80
N SER A 73 6.37 1.38 -4.00
CA SER A 73 7.63 2.07 -3.77
C SER A 73 8.45 2.21 -5.04
N ARG A 74 8.48 1.14 -5.84
CA ARG A 74 9.21 1.16 -7.11
C ARG A 74 8.58 2.17 -8.07
N LEU A 75 7.28 2.21 -8.13
CA LEU A 75 6.57 3.14 -8.99
C LEU A 75 6.82 4.58 -8.53
N ASP A 76 6.81 4.81 -7.24
CA ASP A 76 7.11 6.13 -6.69
C ASP A 76 8.49 6.61 -7.10
N LEU A 77 9.47 5.71 -7.05
CA LEU A 77 10.83 6.04 -7.43
C LEU A 77 10.93 6.40 -8.91
N ILE A 78 10.25 5.63 -9.76
CA ILE A 78 10.22 5.90 -11.20
C ILE A 78 9.62 7.27 -11.48
N LEU A 79 8.52 7.59 -10.82
CA LEU A 79 7.85 8.87 -11.02
C LEU A 79 8.71 10.04 -10.56
N ARG A 80 9.42 9.87 -9.46
CA ARG A 80 10.32 10.92 -8.99
C ARG A 80 11.44 11.18 -9.98
N ASN A 81 12.06 10.12 -10.48
CA ASN A 81 13.13 10.25 -11.46
C ASN A 81 12.66 10.90 -12.74
N HIS A 82 11.47 10.51 -13.18
CA HIS A 82 10.90 11.07 -14.39
C HIS A 82 10.61 12.56 -14.24
N LYS A 83 10.14 12.94 -13.05
CA LYS A 83 9.78 14.32 -12.77
C LYS A 83 10.99 15.22 -12.67
N ASN A 84 12.12 14.67 -12.26
CA ASN A 84 13.35 15.44 -12.06
C ASN A 84 14.21 15.54 -13.30
N SER A 85 13.80 14.91 -14.38
CA SER A 85 14.58 14.89 -15.62
C SER A 85 14.26 16.06 -16.54
#